data_d3480bb58c4d157514a26e44611ef13a
#
_entry.id   d3480bb58c4d157514a26e44611ef13a
#
_cell.length_a   1.000
_cell.length_b   1.000
_cell.length_c   1.000
_cell.angle_alpha   90.00
_cell.angle_beta   90.00
_cell.angle_gamma   90.00
#
_symmetry.space_group_name_H-M   'P 1'
#
loop_
_entity.id
_entity.type
_entity.pdbx_description
1 polymer ?
#
loop_
_entity_poly.entity_id
_entity_poly.type
_entity_poly.pdbx_seq_one_letter_code
_entity_poly.pdbx_strand_id
1 'polypeptide(L)'
;MATRTSRSVRRREWLQSDRSEPSYASRMERWQLIVRWVLNAQIAAEALGVTSKNVDEMKAKSTNSEVRRLLGVEGKFGEMMGIGNDWAYNIVKQVGNYGESYERTVGMGSPLKLKRGANELWTKGGLLYAPPFR
;
A
#
# COMPACT_ATOMS: atom_id res chain seq x y z
N MET A 1 -51.06 9.18 -30.51
CA MET A 1 -50.88 9.68 -29.14
C MET A 1 -50.05 8.71 -28.26
N ALA A 2 -48.83 8.35 -28.61
CA ALA A 2 -48.04 7.44 -27.79
C ALA A 2 -46.55 7.47 -28.12
N THR A 3 -45.89 8.63 -28.06
CA THR A 3 -44.43 8.72 -28.31
C THR A 3 -43.66 9.66 -27.44
N ARG A 4 -44.25 10.15 -26.34
CA ARG A 4 -43.53 11.03 -25.41
C ARG A 4 -42.91 10.33 -24.18
N THR A 5 -43.25 9.08 -23.92
CA THR A 5 -42.84 8.36 -22.69
C THR A 5 -41.52 7.60 -22.86
N SER A 6 -41.15 7.22 -24.08
CA SER A 6 -39.97 6.38 -24.31
C SER A 6 -38.60 7.15 -24.27
N ARG A 7 -38.60 8.45 -24.57
CA ARG A 7 -37.37 9.25 -24.54
C ARG A 7 -36.94 9.68 -23.13
N SER A 8 -37.87 9.87 -22.21
CA SER A 8 -37.57 10.26 -20.83
C SER A 8 -37.05 9.09 -19.99
N VAL A 9 -37.50 7.86 -20.27
CA VAL A 9 -37.05 6.65 -19.55
C VAL A 9 -35.63 6.31 -19.94
N ARG A 10 -35.28 6.34 -21.24
CA ARG A 10 -33.89 6.06 -21.69
C ARG A 10 -32.87 7.09 -21.15
N ARG A 11 -33.25 8.35 -21.01
CA ARG A 11 -32.34 9.36 -20.45
C ARG A 11 -32.05 9.13 -18.94
N ARG A 12 -32.97 8.53 -18.20
CA ARG A 12 -32.75 8.17 -16.79
C ARG A 12 -31.89 6.91 -16.63
N GLU A 13 -32.02 5.96 -17.53
CA GLU A 13 -31.18 4.75 -17.51
C GLU A 13 -29.73 5.06 -17.81
N TRP A 14 -29.44 5.99 -18.74
CA TRP A 14 -28.08 6.45 -19.01
C TRP A 14 -27.44 7.20 -17.82
N LEU A 15 -28.25 7.97 -17.08
CA LEU A 15 -27.78 8.68 -15.89
C LEU A 15 -27.62 7.76 -14.67
N GLN A 16 -28.26 6.59 -14.68
CA GLN A 16 -28.19 5.62 -13.59
C GLN A 16 -27.08 4.57 -13.79
N SER A 17 -26.72 4.25 -15.02
CA SER A 17 -25.60 3.37 -15.34
C SER A 17 -24.22 4.04 -15.08
N ASP A 18 -24.17 5.37 -15.12
CA ASP A 18 -22.92 6.13 -14.90
C ASP A 18 -22.54 6.31 -13.40
N ARG A 19 -23.41 5.83 -12.48
CA ARG A 19 -23.13 5.92 -11.03
C ARG A 19 -22.45 4.68 -10.44
N SER A 20 -22.37 3.59 -11.18
CA SER A 20 -21.84 2.31 -10.67
C SER A 20 -20.37 2.07 -11.00
N GLU A 21 -19.82 2.76 -12.00
CA GLU A 21 -18.40 2.67 -12.31
C GLU A 21 -17.64 3.90 -11.77
N PRO A 22 -16.56 3.68 -11.01
CA PRO A 22 -15.71 4.79 -10.57
C PRO A 22 -15.17 5.53 -11.80
N SER A 23 -15.26 6.85 -11.78
CA SER A 23 -14.69 7.69 -12.85
C SER A 23 -13.19 7.39 -13.03
N TYR A 24 -12.64 7.68 -14.22
CA TYR A 24 -11.20 7.53 -14.46
C TYR A 24 -10.38 8.26 -13.39
N ALA A 25 -10.79 9.48 -13.01
CA ALA A 25 -10.15 10.25 -11.96
C ALA A 25 -10.14 9.52 -10.61
N SER A 26 -11.26 8.96 -10.17
CA SER A 26 -11.33 8.21 -8.89
C SER A 26 -10.52 6.91 -8.92
N ARG A 27 -10.39 6.26 -10.07
CA ARG A 27 -9.49 5.10 -10.23
C ARG A 27 -8.02 5.50 -10.13
N MET A 28 -7.63 6.61 -10.73
CA MET A 28 -6.27 7.14 -10.64
C MET A 28 -5.92 7.56 -9.23
N GLU A 29 -6.83 8.22 -8.52
CA GLU A 29 -6.64 8.60 -7.11
C GLU A 29 -6.45 7.37 -6.21
N ARG A 30 -7.26 6.33 -6.41
CA ARG A 30 -7.11 5.06 -5.68
C ARG A 30 -5.76 4.42 -5.96
N TRP A 31 -5.34 4.37 -7.21
CA TRP A 31 -4.05 3.81 -7.61
C TRP A 31 -2.89 4.57 -6.97
N GLN A 32 -2.91 5.89 -7.02
CA GLN A 32 -1.90 6.73 -6.34
C GLN A 32 -1.85 6.48 -4.84
N LEU A 33 -3.02 6.30 -4.22
CA LEU A 33 -3.12 5.99 -2.79
C LEU A 33 -2.44 4.64 -2.49
N ILE A 34 -2.74 3.60 -3.26
CA ILE A 34 -2.13 2.27 -3.11
C ILE A 34 -0.62 2.35 -3.26
N VAL A 35 -0.11 2.96 -4.32
CA VAL A 35 1.34 3.09 -4.57
C VAL A 35 2.05 3.82 -3.42
N ARG A 36 1.46 4.90 -2.93
CA ARG A 36 2.00 5.64 -1.78
C ARG A 36 2.09 4.76 -0.53
N TRP A 37 1.04 3.99 -0.25
CA TRP A 37 1.01 3.13 0.93
C TRP A 37 1.90 1.90 0.79
N VAL A 38 2.14 1.41 -0.42
CA VAL A 38 3.15 0.37 -0.67
C VAL A 38 4.53 0.84 -0.22
N LEU A 39 4.94 2.05 -0.59
CA LEU A 39 6.21 2.63 -0.13
C LEU A 39 6.23 2.83 1.39
N ASN A 40 5.17 3.39 1.96
CA ASN A 40 5.05 3.58 3.41
C ASN A 40 5.13 2.25 4.17
N ALA A 41 4.52 1.18 3.63
CA ALA A 41 4.59 -0.16 4.23
C ALA A 41 6.01 -0.72 4.24
N GLN A 42 6.77 -0.54 3.18
CA GLN A 42 8.18 -0.96 3.13
C GLN A 42 9.06 -0.19 4.12
N ILE A 43 8.86 1.12 4.24
CA ILE A 43 9.59 1.96 5.22
C ILE A 43 9.19 1.59 6.64
N ALA A 44 7.89 1.40 6.92
CA ALA A 44 7.40 0.99 8.23
C ALA A 44 7.93 -0.41 8.61
N ALA A 45 7.95 -1.35 7.67
CA ALA A 45 8.51 -2.69 7.90
C ALA A 45 9.97 -2.61 8.32
N GLU A 46 10.78 -1.77 7.67
CA GLU A 46 12.17 -1.56 8.05
C GLU A 46 12.28 -0.95 9.45
N ALA A 47 11.49 0.08 9.76
CA ALA A 47 11.49 0.75 11.06
C ALA A 47 11.10 -0.20 12.20
N LEU A 48 10.21 -1.15 11.94
CA LEU A 48 9.75 -2.15 12.89
C LEU A 48 10.58 -3.44 12.90
N GLY A 49 11.64 -3.51 12.11
CA GLY A 49 12.53 -4.67 12.02
C GLY A 49 11.92 -5.88 11.30
N VAL A 50 10.87 -5.67 10.49
CA VAL A 50 10.25 -6.72 9.69
C VAL A 50 11.00 -6.86 8.37
N THR A 51 11.45 -8.08 8.05
CA THR A 51 12.20 -8.40 6.84
C THR A 51 11.51 -9.52 6.06
N SER A 52 11.93 -9.75 4.82
CA SER A 52 11.43 -10.87 4.02
C SER A 52 11.67 -12.26 4.67
N LYS A 53 12.68 -12.36 5.54
CA LYS A 53 13.06 -13.60 6.23
C LYS A 53 12.26 -13.87 7.49
N ASN A 54 11.84 -12.82 8.22
CA ASN A 54 11.16 -12.95 9.51
C ASN A 54 9.67 -12.59 9.47
N VAL A 55 9.14 -12.15 8.34
CA VAL A 55 7.76 -11.67 8.22
C VAL A 55 6.72 -12.71 8.65
N ASP A 56 6.95 -13.98 8.35
CA ASP A 56 6.04 -15.06 8.75
C ASP A 56 6.00 -15.23 10.27
N GLU A 57 7.17 -15.22 10.91
CA GLU A 57 7.28 -15.29 12.37
C GLU A 57 6.70 -14.06 13.05
N MET A 58 6.99 -12.88 12.53
CA MET A 58 6.47 -11.62 13.05
C MET A 58 4.94 -11.55 12.94
N LYS A 59 4.37 -12.06 11.84
CA LYS A 59 2.91 -12.15 11.68
C LYS A 59 2.27 -13.08 12.71
N ALA A 60 2.91 -14.21 12.99
CA ALA A 60 2.36 -15.24 13.89
C ALA A 60 2.56 -14.92 15.38
N LYS A 61 3.69 -14.33 15.76
CA LYS A 61 4.13 -14.25 17.16
C LYS A 61 4.27 -12.84 17.70
N SER A 62 4.24 -11.80 16.88
CA SER A 62 4.46 -10.42 17.35
C SER A 62 3.35 -9.97 18.30
N THR A 63 3.73 -9.42 19.43
CA THR A 63 2.84 -8.74 20.38
C THR A 63 2.75 -7.24 20.13
N ASN A 64 3.62 -6.70 19.25
CA ASN A 64 3.61 -5.30 18.90
C ASN A 64 2.40 -4.96 18.02
N SER A 65 1.53 -4.08 18.50
CA SER A 65 0.30 -3.70 17.80
C SER A 65 0.55 -3.04 16.46
N GLU A 66 1.65 -2.30 16.27
CA GLU A 66 2.01 -1.69 15.00
C GLU A 66 2.40 -2.73 13.96
N VAL A 67 3.18 -3.75 14.35
CA VAL A 67 3.52 -4.88 13.48
C VAL A 67 2.27 -5.66 13.09
N ARG A 68 1.37 -5.91 14.05
CA ARG A 68 0.11 -6.63 13.80
C ARG A 68 -0.80 -5.89 12.83
N ARG A 69 -0.89 -4.57 12.93
CA ARG A 69 -1.64 -3.73 11.99
C ARG A 69 -0.99 -3.70 10.61
N LEU A 70 0.33 -3.54 10.55
CA LEU A 70 1.07 -3.56 9.30
C LEU A 70 0.86 -4.89 8.53
N LEU A 71 0.95 -6.01 9.22
CA LEU A 71 0.86 -7.35 8.62
C LEU A 71 -0.59 -7.86 8.43
N GLY A 72 -1.58 -7.03 8.70
CA GLY A 72 -3.00 -7.34 8.48
C GLY A 72 -3.61 -8.30 9.48
N VAL A 73 -2.97 -8.52 10.63
CA VAL A 73 -3.53 -9.31 11.75
C VAL A 73 -4.59 -8.50 12.49
N GLU A 74 -4.39 -7.19 12.59
CA GLU A 74 -5.33 -6.25 13.20
C GLU A 74 -5.67 -5.11 12.23
N GLY A 75 -6.90 -4.61 12.32
CA GLY A 75 -7.38 -3.50 11.50
C GLY A 75 -7.87 -3.93 10.12
N LYS A 76 -8.40 -2.95 9.38
CA LYS A 76 -9.03 -3.14 8.06
C LYS A 76 -8.44 -2.18 7.03
N PHE A 77 -7.16 -1.89 7.12
CA PHE A 77 -6.52 -0.89 6.27
C PHE A 77 -6.55 -1.27 4.78
N GLY A 78 -6.36 -2.55 4.48
CA GLY A 78 -6.47 -3.07 3.10
C GLY A 78 -7.87 -2.90 2.53
N GLU A 79 -8.90 -3.25 3.30
CA GLU A 79 -10.30 -3.08 2.88
C GLU A 79 -10.64 -1.62 2.56
N MET A 80 -10.12 -0.66 3.30
CA MET A 80 -10.32 0.77 3.03
C MET A 80 -9.73 1.21 1.68
N MET A 81 -8.69 0.54 1.21
CA MET A 81 -8.09 0.76 -0.11
C MET A 81 -8.69 -0.15 -1.20
N GLY A 82 -9.61 -1.05 -0.84
CA GLY A 82 -10.20 -2.01 -1.77
C GLY A 82 -9.28 -3.17 -2.16
N ILE A 83 -8.36 -3.54 -1.26
CA ILE A 83 -7.42 -4.67 -1.41
C ILE A 83 -7.47 -5.56 -0.17
N GLY A 84 -6.87 -6.75 -0.23
CA GLY A 84 -6.81 -7.65 0.94
C GLY A 84 -6.02 -7.06 2.11
N ASN A 85 -6.38 -7.40 3.35
CA ASN A 85 -5.70 -6.87 4.54
C ASN A 85 -4.26 -7.37 4.71
N ASP A 86 -3.88 -8.44 4.03
CA ASP A 86 -2.53 -9.02 4.01
C ASP A 86 -1.61 -8.43 2.93
N TRP A 87 -2.02 -7.32 2.31
CA TRP A 87 -1.27 -6.68 1.22
C TRP A 87 0.17 -6.31 1.62
N ALA A 88 0.38 -5.72 2.79
CA ALA A 88 1.70 -5.33 3.26
C ALA A 88 2.56 -6.55 3.63
N TYR A 89 1.95 -7.59 4.21
CA TYR A 89 2.62 -8.88 4.42
C TYR A 89 3.14 -9.47 3.10
N ASN A 90 2.30 -9.50 2.07
CA ASN A 90 2.67 -10.02 0.76
C ASN A 90 3.81 -9.21 0.12
N ILE A 91 3.82 -7.90 0.26
CA ILE A 91 4.89 -7.04 -0.24
C ILE A 91 6.21 -7.37 0.47
N VAL A 92 6.22 -7.38 1.80
CA VAL A 92 7.44 -7.64 2.55
C VAL A 92 7.96 -9.06 2.30
N LYS A 93 7.06 -10.04 2.18
CA LYS A 93 7.44 -11.43 1.89
C LYS A 93 8.09 -11.60 0.52
N GLN A 94 7.55 -10.95 -0.50
CA GLN A 94 8.00 -11.14 -1.89
C GLN A 94 9.13 -10.19 -2.29
N VAL A 95 9.09 -8.95 -1.82
CA VAL A 95 10.01 -7.87 -2.22
C VAL A 95 10.98 -7.49 -1.11
N GLY A 96 10.58 -7.64 0.15
CA GLY A 96 11.32 -7.19 1.32
C GLY A 96 10.91 -5.80 1.78
N ASN A 97 11.54 -5.34 2.86
CA ASN A 97 11.38 -3.98 3.34
C ASN A 97 12.16 -2.98 2.46
N TYR A 98 12.07 -1.68 2.79
CA TYR A 98 12.74 -0.65 1.99
C TYR A 98 14.26 -0.83 1.95
N GLY A 99 14.90 -1.14 3.08
CA GLY A 99 16.34 -1.38 3.16
C GLY A 99 16.80 -2.54 2.29
N GLU A 100 16.07 -3.67 2.32
CA GLU A 100 16.36 -4.83 1.47
C GLU A 100 16.24 -4.50 -0.02
N SER A 101 15.20 -3.74 -0.39
CA SER A 101 15.00 -3.29 -1.77
C SER A 101 16.10 -2.34 -2.22
N TYR A 102 16.45 -1.36 -1.38
CA TYR A 102 17.52 -0.41 -1.67
C TYR A 102 18.87 -1.10 -1.88
N GLU A 103 19.26 -1.98 -0.94
CA GLU A 103 20.53 -2.71 -1.01
C GLU A 103 20.66 -3.53 -2.29
N ARG A 104 19.59 -4.17 -2.71
CA ARG A 104 19.56 -5.01 -3.92
C ARG A 104 19.60 -4.20 -5.21
N THR A 105 19.00 -3.01 -5.25
CA THR A 105 18.82 -2.24 -6.50
C THR A 105 19.92 -1.22 -6.73
N VAL A 106 20.26 -0.44 -5.71
CA VAL A 106 21.24 0.66 -5.83
C VAL A 106 22.29 0.68 -4.71
N GLY A 107 22.08 -0.07 -3.64
CA GLY A 107 22.93 -0.11 -2.46
C GLY A 107 24.20 -0.95 -2.62
N MET A 108 24.77 -1.36 -1.51
CA MET A 108 26.05 -2.09 -1.47
C MET A 108 25.98 -3.46 -2.13
N GLY A 109 24.80 -4.07 -2.22
CA GLY A 109 24.56 -5.34 -2.93
C GLY A 109 24.44 -5.19 -4.45
N SER A 110 24.48 -3.98 -4.98
CA SER A 110 24.38 -3.67 -6.41
C SER A 110 25.72 -3.22 -7.00
N PRO A 111 25.85 -3.20 -8.34
CA PRO A 111 27.02 -2.62 -8.99
C PRO A 111 27.27 -1.14 -8.68
N LEU A 112 26.23 -0.38 -8.33
CA LEU A 112 26.30 1.05 -8.05
C LEU A 112 26.94 1.37 -6.68
N LYS A 113 26.77 0.49 -5.70
CA LYS A 113 27.33 0.61 -4.33
C LYS A 113 27.09 1.96 -3.66
N LEU A 114 25.89 2.51 -3.82
CA LEU A 114 25.50 3.79 -3.23
C LEU A 114 25.19 3.62 -1.75
N LYS A 115 25.72 4.52 -0.93
CA LYS A 115 25.33 4.62 0.48
C LYS A 115 23.93 5.21 0.60
N ARG A 116 23.19 4.81 1.64
CA ARG A 116 21.81 5.26 1.84
C ARG A 116 21.69 6.77 2.07
N GLY A 117 22.59 7.38 2.83
CA GLY A 117 22.58 8.83 3.09
C GLY A 117 21.20 9.31 3.57
N ALA A 118 20.61 10.25 2.85
CA ALA A 118 19.26 10.76 3.13
C ALA A 118 18.15 9.71 3.03
N ASN A 119 18.35 8.61 2.31
CA ASN A 119 17.41 7.49 2.20
C ASN A 119 17.50 6.52 3.40
N GLU A 120 18.17 6.88 4.46
CA GLU A 120 18.17 6.16 5.72
C GLU A 120 16.92 6.53 6.55
N LEU A 121 16.53 5.67 7.48
CA LEU A 121 15.46 5.96 8.43
C LEU A 121 15.79 7.22 9.25
N TRP A 122 14.77 8.00 9.59
CA TRP A 122 14.94 9.20 10.43
C TRP A 122 15.59 8.89 11.78
N THR A 123 15.32 7.72 12.36
CA THR A 123 15.94 7.22 13.59
C THR A 123 17.44 6.95 13.45
N LYS A 124 17.94 6.84 12.23
CA LYS A 124 19.34 6.60 11.89
C LYS A 124 20.00 7.80 11.20
N GLY A 125 19.37 8.97 11.28
CA GLY A 125 19.88 10.21 10.70
C GLY A 125 19.50 10.48 9.25
N GLY A 126 18.60 9.70 8.67
CA GLY A 126 18.04 9.93 7.33
C GLY A 126 16.72 10.70 7.34
N LEU A 127 16.04 10.70 6.23
CA LEU A 127 14.77 11.43 6.03
C LEU A 127 13.55 10.49 5.94
N LEU A 128 13.74 9.17 5.90
CA LEU A 128 12.61 8.27 5.72
C LEU A 128 11.80 8.08 7.00
N TYR A 129 10.53 8.41 6.88
CA TYR A 129 9.52 8.23 7.91
C TYR A 129 8.23 7.69 7.29
N ALA A 130 7.64 6.67 7.89
CA ALA A 130 6.34 6.18 7.51
C ALA A 130 5.29 6.55 8.56
N PRO A 131 4.13 7.08 8.16
CA PRO A 131 3.04 7.32 9.09
C PRO A 131 2.53 5.99 9.69
N PRO A 132 2.04 6.00 10.94
CA PRO A 132 1.53 4.81 11.57
C PRO A 132 0.26 4.29 10.86
N PHE A 133 0.12 2.97 10.79
CA PHE A 133 -1.08 2.30 10.30
C PHE A 133 -2.17 2.32 11.40
N ARG A 134 -3.17 3.19 11.22
CA ARG A 134 -4.28 3.37 12.18
C ARG A 134 -5.63 3.25 11.49
#